data_5e84fcd87cd340018e859e596bcfd7e3
#
_entry.id   5e84fcd87cd340018e859e596bcfd7e3
#
_cell.length_a   1.000
_cell.length_b   1.000
_cell.length_c   1.000
_cell.angle_alpha   90.00
_cell.angle_beta   90.00
_cell.angle_gamma   90.00
#
_symmetry.space_group_name_H-M   'P 1'
#
loop_
_entity.id
_entity.type
_entity.pdbx_description
1 polymer ?
#
loop_
_entity_poly.entity_id
_entity_poly.type
_entity_poly.pdbx_seq_one_letter_code
_entity_poly.pdbx_strand_id
1 'polypeptide(L)'
;MSELKTKEPLVRIIKRDKSSFGYKVWVRAAAILLALVVDAIFIYSVTGLNPLSVYVVMFNGTFMTSIRFSWAMRDLVTLLCIGIALAPAFKMHFWNIGAEGQVLVGGLATAMVMVKCGASLPTPVLFLVMFLTSVIAGGLWGFIPAVFKAYWNTNETLFTLMMNYVATSIVACMTNILRGKASSLGKLNMSTQVGWFPQFLGQRYNINILIVVILMFVMFFYLKYSKPVSYTHLTLP
;
A
#
# COMPACT_ATOMS: atom_id res chain seq x y z
N MET A 1 37.05 -16.67 -46.82
CA MET A 1 36.09 -16.41 -45.74
C MET A 1 36.80 -15.57 -44.71
N SER A 2 36.55 -14.27 -44.65
CA SER A 2 37.13 -13.35 -43.68
C SER A 2 36.36 -13.52 -42.34
N GLU A 3 37.07 -13.97 -41.30
CA GLU A 3 36.54 -13.98 -39.94
C GLU A 3 36.18 -12.54 -39.53
N LEU A 4 34.90 -12.28 -39.37
CA LEU A 4 34.40 -11.06 -38.75
C LEU A 4 34.84 -11.08 -37.28
N LYS A 5 35.94 -10.42 -36.94
CA LYS A 5 36.33 -10.10 -35.57
C LYS A 5 35.23 -9.21 -34.99
N THR A 6 34.24 -9.80 -34.32
CA THR A 6 33.30 -9.06 -33.49
C THR A 6 34.06 -8.40 -32.35
N LYS A 7 34.14 -7.09 -32.35
CA LYS A 7 34.74 -6.32 -31.24
C LYS A 7 33.94 -6.63 -29.97
N GLU A 8 34.60 -7.25 -29.00
CA GLU A 8 33.96 -7.47 -27.69
C GLU A 8 33.55 -6.12 -27.09
N PRO A 9 32.35 -6.01 -26.51
CA PRO A 9 31.93 -4.78 -25.86
C PRO A 9 32.82 -4.47 -24.66
N LEU A 10 33.22 -3.20 -24.49
CA LEU A 10 34.04 -2.73 -23.38
C LEU A 10 33.46 -2.98 -22.01
N VAL A 11 32.13 -3.11 -21.92
CA VAL A 11 31.42 -3.40 -20.69
C VAL A 11 30.39 -4.52 -20.95
N ARG A 12 30.46 -5.59 -20.18
CA ARG A 12 29.53 -6.70 -20.23
C ARG A 12 28.76 -6.81 -18.90
N ILE A 13 27.47 -6.65 -18.95
CA ILE A 13 26.61 -6.84 -17.76
C ILE A 13 26.33 -8.33 -17.63
N ILE A 14 26.82 -8.94 -16.55
CA ILE A 14 26.62 -10.37 -16.25
C ILE A 14 25.79 -10.48 -14.99
N LYS A 15 24.79 -11.36 -15.01
CA LYS A 15 23.99 -11.69 -13.82
C LYS A 15 24.90 -12.36 -12.78
N ARG A 16 24.92 -11.81 -11.56
CA ARG A 16 25.71 -12.36 -10.45
C ARG A 16 24.89 -13.45 -9.74
N ASP A 17 25.34 -14.70 -9.85
CA ASP A 17 24.59 -15.87 -9.34
C ASP A 17 24.55 -15.97 -7.81
N LYS A 18 25.56 -15.49 -7.11
CA LYS A 18 25.64 -15.51 -5.64
C LYS A 18 26.10 -14.17 -5.10
N SER A 19 25.27 -13.51 -4.30
CA SER A 19 25.66 -12.32 -3.56
C SER A 19 25.44 -12.55 -2.06
N SER A 20 26.46 -12.25 -1.25
CA SER A 20 26.38 -12.27 0.22
C SER A 20 25.30 -11.30 0.72
N PHE A 21 24.65 -11.61 1.84
CA PHE A 21 23.70 -10.72 2.48
C PHE A 21 24.30 -9.33 2.76
N GLY A 22 25.52 -9.28 3.29
CA GLY A 22 26.21 -8.02 3.55
C GLY A 22 26.44 -7.18 2.30
N TYR A 23 26.79 -7.80 1.17
CA TYR A 23 26.91 -7.08 -0.10
C TYR A 23 25.59 -6.46 -0.57
N LYS A 24 24.48 -7.19 -0.42
CA LYS A 24 23.13 -6.67 -0.76
C LYS A 24 22.77 -5.46 0.08
N VAL A 25 23.08 -5.51 1.37
CA VAL A 25 22.84 -4.37 2.28
C VAL A 25 23.70 -3.18 1.91
N TRP A 26 25.01 -3.41 1.66
CA TRP A 26 25.95 -2.35 1.24
C TRP A 26 25.53 -1.65 -0.05
N VAL A 27 25.16 -2.40 -1.07
CA VAL A 27 24.71 -1.82 -2.35
C VAL A 27 23.45 -0.98 -2.18
N ARG A 28 22.50 -1.45 -1.35
CA ARG A 28 21.27 -0.66 -1.05
C ARG A 28 21.61 0.61 -0.27
N ALA A 29 22.46 0.52 0.74
CA ALA A 29 22.88 1.69 1.51
C ALA A 29 23.61 2.71 0.62
N ALA A 30 24.53 2.27 -0.21
CA ALA A 30 25.22 3.13 -1.16
C ALA A 30 24.28 3.79 -2.16
N ALA A 31 23.28 3.05 -2.67
CA ALA A 31 22.27 3.59 -3.57
C ALA A 31 21.39 4.67 -2.88
N ILE A 32 21.01 4.46 -1.62
CA ILE A 32 20.26 5.44 -0.84
C ILE A 32 21.11 6.69 -0.59
N LEU A 33 22.36 6.53 -0.19
CA LEU A 33 23.26 7.67 0.02
C LEU A 33 23.47 8.47 -1.28
N LEU A 34 23.68 7.79 -2.39
CA LEU A 34 23.81 8.44 -3.70
C LEU A 34 22.54 9.21 -4.07
N ALA A 35 21.37 8.62 -3.84
CA ALA A 35 20.08 9.29 -4.08
C ALA A 35 19.94 10.56 -3.22
N LEU A 36 20.31 10.50 -1.94
CA LEU A 36 20.29 11.68 -1.06
C LEU A 36 21.27 12.77 -1.53
N VAL A 37 22.45 12.40 -2.06
CA VAL A 37 23.39 13.37 -2.61
C VAL A 37 22.83 14.04 -3.87
N VAL A 38 22.23 13.28 -4.77
CA VAL A 38 21.59 13.83 -5.98
C VAL A 38 20.44 14.75 -5.60
N ASP A 39 19.61 14.34 -4.64
CA ASP A 39 18.51 15.15 -4.12
C ASP A 39 19.00 16.44 -3.45
N ALA A 40 20.11 16.36 -2.69
CA ALA A 40 20.76 17.54 -2.09
C ALA A 40 21.20 18.55 -3.15
N ILE A 41 21.80 18.08 -4.25
CA ILE A 41 22.20 18.95 -5.36
C ILE A 41 20.98 19.60 -6.00
N PHE A 42 19.91 18.84 -6.18
CA PHE A 42 18.66 19.33 -6.73
C PHE A 42 18.00 20.38 -5.82
N ILE A 43 17.89 20.11 -4.51
CA ILE A 43 17.37 21.06 -3.53
C ILE A 43 18.15 22.36 -3.59
N TYR A 44 19.48 22.29 -3.53
CA TYR A 44 20.32 23.49 -3.55
C TYR A 44 20.17 24.29 -4.85
N SER A 45 20.14 23.62 -6.00
CA SER A 45 20.06 24.28 -7.31
C SER A 45 18.71 24.94 -7.57
N VAL A 46 17.60 24.35 -7.07
CA VAL A 46 16.24 24.87 -7.32
C VAL A 46 15.81 25.88 -6.27
N THR A 47 16.14 25.64 -4.99
CA THR A 47 15.61 26.45 -3.88
C THR A 47 16.66 27.38 -3.24
N GLY A 48 17.95 27.15 -3.47
CA GLY A 48 19.04 27.85 -2.79
C GLY A 48 19.18 27.51 -1.29
N LEU A 49 18.36 26.59 -0.76
CA LEU A 49 18.38 26.20 0.65
C LEU A 49 19.52 25.23 0.93
N ASN A 50 20.02 25.25 2.18
CA ASN A 50 21.00 24.27 2.63
C ASN A 50 20.33 22.89 2.74
N PRO A 51 20.73 21.86 1.93
CA PRO A 51 20.13 20.53 1.94
C PRO A 51 20.16 19.85 3.30
N LEU A 52 21.24 20.02 4.07
CA LEU A 52 21.34 19.45 5.42
C LEU A 52 20.26 20.00 6.36
N SER A 53 19.97 21.30 6.30
CA SER A 53 18.91 21.88 7.10
C SER A 53 17.53 21.35 6.68
N VAL A 54 17.30 21.15 5.38
CA VAL A 54 16.07 20.54 4.87
C VAL A 54 15.89 19.11 5.40
N TYR A 55 16.93 18.27 5.34
CA TYR A 55 16.86 16.91 5.88
C TYR A 55 16.63 16.87 7.39
N VAL A 56 17.27 17.75 8.14
CA VAL A 56 17.04 17.87 9.59
C VAL A 56 15.58 18.29 9.88
N VAL A 57 15.03 19.22 9.12
CA VAL A 57 13.62 19.64 9.26
C VAL A 57 12.67 18.49 8.91
N MET A 58 12.94 17.73 7.86
CA MET A 58 12.15 16.55 7.48
C MET A 58 12.18 15.48 8.59
N PHE A 59 13.35 15.17 9.12
CA PHE A 59 13.49 14.20 10.22
C PHE A 59 12.76 14.66 11.48
N ASN A 60 13.01 15.90 11.89
CA ASN A 60 12.34 16.50 13.06
C ASN A 60 10.83 16.60 12.84
N GLY A 61 10.40 16.89 11.61
CA GLY A 61 8.99 16.92 11.21
C GLY A 61 8.27 15.60 11.44
N THR A 62 8.96 14.49 11.34
CA THR A 62 8.37 13.14 11.50
C THR A 62 8.53 12.62 12.94
N PHE A 63 9.70 12.78 13.57
CA PHE A 63 10.05 12.06 14.79
C PHE A 63 10.00 12.91 16.07
N MET A 64 10.07 14.22 15.97
CA MET A 64 10.28 15.07 17.14
C MET A 64 9.02 15.33 17.98
N THR A 65 7.84 15.18 17.38
CA THR A 65 6.56 15.42 18.07
C THR A 65 5.76 14.12 18.17
N SER A 66 5.28 13.77 19.36
CA SER A 66 4.47 12.56 19.60
C SER A 66 3.27 12.43 18.64
N ILE A 67 2.61 13.54 18.32
CA ILE A 67 1.47 13.57 17.40
C ILE A 67 1.91 13.18 15.97
N ARG A 68 3.01 13.75 15.47
CA ARG A 68 3.51 13.48 14.12
C ARG A 68 4.05 12.07 14.01
N PHE A 69 4.76 11.60 15.03
CA PHE A 69 5.19 10.22 15.13
C PHE A 69 4.00 9.26 15.09
N SER A 70 2.92 9.56 15.80
CA SER A 70 1.68 8.76 15.77
C SER A 70 1.07 8.70 14.37
N TRP A 71 1.10 9.80 13.63
CA TRP A 71 0.62 9.81 12.24
C TRP A 71 1.51 8.98 11.32
N ALA A 72 2.83 9.10 11.45
CA ALA A 72 3.78 8.29 10.69
C ALA A 72 3.61 6.79 10.99
N MET A 73 3.38 6.41 12.25
CA MET A 73 3.10 5.03 12.64
C MET A 73 1.80 4.50 12.04
N ARG A 74 0.74 5.31 12.04
CA ARG A 74 -0.53 4.95 11.41
C ARG A 74 -0.34 4.67 9.92
N ASP A 75 0.37 5.54 9.22
CA ASP A 75 0.59 5.41 7.78
C ASP A 75 1.50 4.20 7.48
N LEU A 76 2.54 3.96 8.29
CA LEU A 76 3.38 2.77 8.21
C LEU A 76 2.57 1.47 8.37
N VAL A 77 1.70 1.40 9.37
CA VAL A 77 0.84 0.23 9.63
C VAL A 77 -0.10 -0.04 8.45
N THR A 78 -0.67 1.02 7.86
CA THR A 78 -1.53 0.91 6.68
C THR A 78 -0.75 0.36 5.47
N LEU A 79 0.45 0.89 5.22
CA LEU A 79 1.31 0.42 4.13
C LEU A 79 1.76 -1.03 4.32
N LEU A 80 2.08 -1.42 5.56
CA LEU A 80 2.43 -2.81 5.88
C LEU A 80 1.25 -3.75 5.66
N CYS A 81 0.04 -3.35 6.04
CA CYS A 81 -1.18 -4.13 5.79
C CYS A 81 -1.38 -4.38 4.28
N ILE A 82 -1.26 -3.34 3.46
CA ILE A 82 -1.36 -3.44 2.00
C ILE A 82 -0.25 -4.34 1.44
N GLY A 83 1.00 -4.16 1.88
CA GLY A 83 2.14 -4.97 1.44
C GLY A 83 1.96 -6.46 1.75
N ILE A 84 1.46 -6.79 2.95
CA ILE A 84 1.16 -8.16 3.35
C ILE A 84 0.03 -8.74 2.50
N ALA A 85 -1.03 -7.98 2.25
CA ALA A 85 -2.16 -8.41 1.42
C ALA A 85 -1.76 -8.66 -0.05
N LEU A 86 -0.79 -7.92 -0.58
CA LEU A 86 -0.28 -8.10 -1.95
C LEU A 86 0.72 -9.26 -2.10
N ALA A 87 1.34 -9.72 -1.03
CA ALA A 87 2.37 -10.76 -1.08
C ALA A 87 1.92 -12.06 -1.80
N PRO A 88 0.68 -12.59 -1.61
CA PRO A 88 0.20 -13.75 -2.36
C PRO A 88 0.07 -13.48 -3.86
N ALA A 89 -0.46 -12.32 -4.25
CA ALA A 89 -0.64 -11.96 -5.65
C ALA A 89 0.71 -11.90 -6.38
N PHE A 90 1.71 -11.25 -5.80
CA PHE A 90 3.06 -11.21 -6.37
C PHE A 90 3.74 -12.58 -6.41
N LYS A 91 3.48 -13.44 -5.44
CA LYS A 91 3.99 -14.80 -5.45
C LYS A 91 3.38 -15.64 -6.57
N MET A 92 2.15 -15.34 -6.97
CA MET A 92 1.46 -15.96 -8.12
C MET A 92 1.77 -15.25 -9.45
N HIS A 93 2.76 -14.38 -9.51
CA HIS A 93 3.10 -13.57 -10.69
C HIS A 93 1.95 -12.68 -11.21
N PHE A 94 0.99 -12.37 -10.36
CA PHE A 94 -0.05 -11.38 -10.66
C PHE A 94 0.37 -10.01 -10.13
N TRP A 95 0.74 -9.12 -11.04
CA TRP A 95 1.23 -7.77 -10.70
C TRP A 95 0.06 -6.81 -10.42
N ASN A 96 -0.50 -6.94 -9.21
CA ASN A 96 -1.60 -6.08 -8.78
C ASN A 96 -1.09 -4.73 -8.25
N ILE A 97 -1.07 -3.71 -9.12
CA ILE A 97 -0.80 -2.32 -8.71
C ILE A 97 -2.10 -1.62 -8.23
N GLY A 98 -3.24 -2.29 -8.35
CA GLY A 98 -4.58 -1.79 -8.00
C GLY A 98 -4.94 -1.84 -6.52
N ALA A 99 -4.02 -2.13 -5.62
CA ALA A 99 -4.29 -2.24 -4.20
C ALA A 99 -4.84 -0.94 -3.59
N GLU A 100 -4.37 0.20 -4.04
CA GLU A 100 -4.88 1.51 -3.61
C GLU A 100 -6.37 1.65 -3.91
N GLY A 101 -6.81 1.32 -5.12
CA GLY A 101 -8.23 1.34 -5.51
C GLY A 101 -9.08 0.38 -4.68
N GLN A 102 -8.58 -0.81 -4.37
CA GLN A 102 -9.27 -1.78 -3.51
C GLN A 102 -9.46 -1.23 -2.09
N VAL A 103 -8.44 -0.61 -1.52
CA VAL A 103 -8.50 0.04 -0.20
C VAL A 103 -9.48 1.22 -0.22
N LEU A 104 -9.44 2.05 -1.26
CA LEU A 104 -10.33 3.19 -1.41
C LEU A 104 -11.79 2.78 -1.49
N VAL A 105 -12.13 1.78 -2.33
CA VAL A 105 -13.50 1.30 -2.49
C VAL A 105 -13.99 0.57 -1.23
N GLY A 106 -13.14 -0.27 -0.62
CA GLY A 106 -13.46 -0.92 0.65
C GLY A 106 -13.67 0.10 1.78
N GLY A 107 -12.82 1.11 1.87
CA GLY A 107 -12.94 2.20 2.82
C GLY A 107 -14.20 3.04 2.60
N LEU A 108 -14.55 3.33 1.34
CA LEU A 108 -15.80 4.02 1.01
C LEU A 108 -17.04 3.23 1.46
N ALA A 109 -17.06 1.91 1.20
CA ALA A 109 -18.17 1.04 1.63
C ALA A 109 -18.31 1.05 3.16
N THR A 110 -17.19 0.95 3.88
CA THR A 110 -17.15 1.08 5.35
C THR A 110 -17.69 2.44 5.82
N ALA A 111 -17.25 3.52 5.20
CA ALA A 111 -17.70 4.88 5.54
C ALA A 111 -19.21 5.06 5.32
N MET A 112 -19.75 4.53 4.23
CA MET A 112 -21.18 4.57 3.93
C MET A 112 -22.03 3.81 4.96
N VAL A 113 -21.58 2.62 5.38
CA VAL A 113 -22.23 1.85 6.46
C VAL A 113 -22.18 2.62 7.77
N MET A 114 -21.02 3.17 8.11
CA MET A 114 -20.82 3.94 9.33
C MET A 114 -21.74 5.17 9.40
N VAL A 115 -21.94 5.88 8.29
CA VAL A 115 -22.82 7.06 8.23
C VAL A 115 -24.29 6.66 8.24
N LYS A 116 -24.69 5.64 7.47
CA LYS A 116 -26.12 5.28 7.32
C LYS A 116 -26.63 4.41 8.46
N CYS A 117 -25.84 3.48 8.95
CA CYS A 117 -26.27 2.46 9.91
C CYS A 117 -25.73 2.71 11.33
N GLY A 118 -24.82 3.68 11.50
CA GLY A 118 -24.14 3.92 12.78
C GLY A 118 -25.10 4.22 13.94
N ALA A 119 -26.18 4.93 13.69
CA ALA A 119 -27.18 5.25 14.72
C ALA A 119 -28.15 4.10 15.02
N SER A 120 -28.30 3.14 14.09
CA SER A 120 -29.33 2.09 14.15
C SER A 120 -28.82 0.75 14.66
N LEU A 121 -27.50 0.50 14.58
CA LEU A 121 -26.92 -0.79 14.92
C LEU A 121 -26.11 -0.74 16.22
N PRO A 122 -26.16 -1.80 17.05
CA PRO A 122 -25.26 -1.93 18.18
C PRO A 122 -23.80 -2.06 17.70
N THR A 123 -22.88 -1.50 18.46
CA THR A 123 -21.47 -1.38 18.07
C THR A 123 -20.82 -2.66 17.53
N PRO A 124 -20.96 -3.85 18.15
CA PRO A 124 -20.34 -5.08 17.62
C PRO A 124 -20.90 -5.49 16.25
N VAL A 125 -22.23 -5.33 16.04
CA VAL A 125 -22.88 -5.64 14.76
C VAL A 125 -22.45 -4.65 13.71
N LEU A 126 -22.32 -3.37 14.04
CA LEU A 126 -21.85 -2.34 13.15
C LEU A 126 -20.42 -2.66 12.65
N PHE A 127 -19.49 -3.03 13.53
CA PHE A 127 -18.15 -3.43 13.13
C PHE A 127 -18.13 -4.66 12.23
N LEU A 128 -18.96 -5.66 12.51
CA LEU A 128 -19.09 -6.84 11.66
C LEU A 128 -19.59 -6.46 10.25
N VAL A 129 -20.62 -5.64 10.16
CA VAL A 129 -21.19 -5.18 8.87
C VAL A 129 -20.16 -4.32 8.12
N MET A 130 -19.46 -3.41 8.80
CA MET A 130 -18.39 -2.60 8.22
C MET A 130 -17.27 -3.47 7.66
N PHE A 131 -16.86 -4.51 8.39
CA PHE A 131 -15.82 -5.46 7.94
C PHE A 131 -16.30 -6.24 6.71
N LEU A 132 -17.48 -6.83 6.75
CA LEU A 132 -18.01 -7.62 5.64
C LEU A 132 -18.20 -6.77 4.37
N THR A 133 -18.74 -5.57 4.50
CA THR A 133 -18.93 -4.67 3.36
C THR A 133 -17.60 -4.21 2.77
N SER A 134 -16.60 -3.95 3.59
CA SER A 134 -15.24 -3.63 3.13
C SER A 134 -14.61 -4.78 2.34
N VAL A 135 -14.70 -6.01 2.86
CA VAL A 135 -14.18 -7.21 2.21
C VAL A 135 -14.88 -7.46 0.88
N ILE A 136 -16.20 -7.37 0.86
CA ILE A 136 -16.99 -7.58 -0.37
C ILE A 136 -16.67 -6.50 -1.40
N ALA A 137 -16.70 -5.24 -1.02
CA ALA A 137 -16.48 -4.13 -1.96
C ALA A 137 -15.04 -4.11 -2.51
N GLY A 138 -14.03 -4.24 -1.64
CA GLY A 138 -12.63 -4.31 -2.05
C GLY A 138 -12.32 -5.59 -2.86
N GLY A 139 -12.93 -6.72 -2.48
CA GLY A 139 -12.81 -8.01 -3.18
C GLY A 139 -13.43 -7.96 -4.58
N LEU A 140 -14.64 -7.43 -4.72
CA LEU A 140 -15.28 -7.25 -6.03
C LEU A 140 -14.47 -6.30 -6.91
N TRP A 141 -13.92 -5.23 -6.34
CA TRP A 141 -13.06 -4.32 -7.08
C TRP A 141 -11.80 -5.00 -7.62
N GLY A 142 -11.16 -5.84 -6.82
CA GLY A 142 -10.00 -6.64 -7.23
C GLY A 142 -10.34 -7.82 -8.15
N PHE A 143 -11.58 -8.32 -8.10
CA PHE A 143 -12.06 -9.40 -8.95
C PHE A 143 -12.19 -8.98 -10.41
N ILE A 144 -12.58 -7.71 -10.68
CA ILE A 144 -12.74 -7.19 -12.04
C ILE A 144 -11.47 -7.40 -12.89
N PRO A 145 -10.28 -6.88 -12.53
CA PRO A 145 -9.07 -7.09 -13.31
C PRO A 145 -8.66 -8.56 -13.42
N ALA A 146 -8.94 -9.38 -12.40
CA ALA A 146 -8.64 -10.79 -12.42
C ALA A 146 -9.46 -11.55 -13.49
N VAL A 147 -10.75 -11.21 -13.63
CA VAL A 147 -11.62 -11.75 -14.69
C VAL A 147 -11.11 -11.34 -16.07
N PHE A 148 -10.78 -10.06 -16.27
CA PHE A 148 -10.25 -9.58 -17.54
C PHE A 148 -8.91 -10.25 -17.91
N LYS A 149 -8.05 -10.50 -16.93
CA LYS A 149 -6.82 -11.26 -17.13
C LYS A 149 -7.10 -12.71 -17.53
N ALA A 150 -8.04 -13.37 -16.85
CA ALA A 150 -8.35 -14.78 -17.08
C ALA A 150 -8.98 -15.04 -18.45
N TYR A 151 -9.92 -14.20 -18.88
CA TYR A 151 -10.67 -14.43 -20.12
C TYR A 151 -10.03 -13.79 -21.35
N TRP A 152 -9.41 -12.63 -21.22
CA TRP A 152 -8.86 -11.85 -22.35
C TRP A 152 -7.35 -11.66 -22.31
N ASN A 153 -6.68 -12.28 -21.32
CA ASN A 153 -5.22 -12.15 -21.13
C ASN A 153 -4.72 -10.70 -21.18
N THR A 154 -5.52 -9.77 -20.63
CA THR A 154 -5.16 -8.37 -20.55
C THR A 154 -3.92 -8.13 -19.69
N ASN A 155 -3.23 -7.01 -19.90
CA ASN A 155 -2.12 -6.61 -19.03
C ASN A 155 -2.68 -6.20 -17.65
N GLU A 156 -2.48 -7.06 -16.64
CA GLU A 156 -2.99 -6.86 -15.28
C GLU A 156 -2.43 -5.60 -14.62
N THR A 157 -1.17 -5.27 -14.87
CA THR A 157 -0.50 -4.09 -14.30
C THR A 157 -1.18 -2.81 -14.76
N LEU A 158 -1.38 -2.68 -16.08
CA LEU A 158 -2.02 -1.50 -16.66
C LEU A 158 -3.49 -1.40 -16.26
N PHE A 159 -4.20 -2.54 -16.30
CA PHE A 159 -5.62 -2.58 -15.97
C PHE A 159 -5.87 -2.20 -14.50
N THR A 160 -5.10 -2.79 -13.58
CA THR A 160 -5.22 -2.48 -12.14
C THR A 160 -4.84 -1.03 -11.82
N LEU A 161 -3.84 -0.47 -12.53
CA LEU A 161 -3.49 0.94 -12.39
C LEU A 161 -4.65 1.86 -12.83
N MET A 162 -5.29 1.57 -13.96
CA MET A 162 -6.46 2.34 -14.42
C MET A 162 -7.62 2.26 -13.43
N MET A 163 -7.85 1.09 -12.82
CA MET A 163 -8.86 0.90 -11.79
C MET A 163 -8.62 1.79 -10.55
N ASN A 164 -7.37 2.13 -10.21
CA ASN A 164 -7.08 3.09 -9.14
C ASN A 164 -7.63 4.48 -9.45
N TYR A 165 -7.46 4.97 -10.68
CA TYR A 165 -7.99 6.28 -11.08
C TYR A 165 -9.52 6.32 -11.04
N VAL A 166 -10.16 5.23 -11.47
CA VAL A 166 -11.63 5.10 -11.39
C VAL A 166 -12.07 5.09 -9.91
N ALA A 167 -11.41 4.32 -9.05
CA ALA A 167 -11.70 4.29 -7.61
C ALA A 167 -11.56 5.67 -6.96
N THR A 168 -10.45 6.36 -7.26
CA THR A 168 -10.21 7.72 -6.75
C THR A 168 -11.31 8.69 -7.18
N SER A 169 -11.75 8.61 -8.44
CA SER A 169 -12.83 9.45 -8.96
C SER A 169 -14.17 9.15 -8.28
N ILE A 170 -14.49 7.88 -8.04
CA ILE A 170 -15.70 7.47 -7.30
C ILE A 170 -15.66 8.01 -5.87
N VAL A 171 -14.52 7.82 -5.17
CA VAL A 171 -14.36 8.31 -3.79
C VAL A 171 -14.45 9.84 -3.73
N ALA A 172 -13.84 10.55 -4.68
CA ALA A 172 -13.94 12.00 -4.76
C ALA A 172 -15.39 12.47 -4.97
N CYS A 173 -16.13 11.82 -5.88
CA CYS A 173 -17.55 12.09 -6.11
C CYS A 173 -18.38 11.87 -4.85
N MET A 174 -18.23 10.72 -4.19
CA MET A 174 -18.98 10.39 -2.97
C MET A 174 -18.59 11.30 -1.81
N THR A 175 -17.31 11.68 -1.68
CA THR A 175 -16.85 12.65 -0.69
C THR A 175 -17.51 14.02 -0.89
N ASN A 176 -17.64 14.48 -2.14
CA ASN A 176 -18.33 15.72 -2.45
C ASN A 176 -19.83 15.65 -2.09
N ILE A 177 -20.50 14.52 -2.34
CA ILE A 177 -21.89 14.32 -1.97
C ILE A 177 -22.06 14.34 -0.43
N LEU A 178 -21.22 13.62 0.29
CA LEU A 178 -21.25 13.55 1.76
C LEU A 178 -20.89 14.88 2.43
N ARG A 179 -19.99 15.63 1.84
CA ARG A 179 -19.60 16.96 2.34
C ARG A 179 -20.73 17.98 2.23
N GLY A 180 -21.56 17.90 1.20
CA GLY A 180 -22.60 18.89 0.92
C GLY A 180 -22.04 20.30 0.72
N LYS A 181 -22.49 21.28 1.51
CA LYS A 181 -22.06 22.68 1.45
C LYS A 181 -20.80 22.99 2.29
N ALA A 182 -20.28 22.02 3.05
CA ALA A 182 -19.08 22.23 3.88
C ALA A 182 -17.80 22.33 3.03
N SER A 183 -16.81 23.05 3.51
CA SER A 183 -15.50 23.20 2.82
C SER A 183 -14.72 21.89 2.79
N SER A 184 -14.87 21.02 3.80
CA SER A 184 -14.22 19.71 3.88
C SER A 184 -15.15 18.69 4.54
N LEU A 185 -14.96 17.39 4.25
CA LEU A 185 -15.75 16.33 4.88
C LEU A 185 -15.48 16.19 6.39
N GLY A 186 -14.26 16.55 6.83
CA GLY A 186 -13.86 16.38 8.22
C GLY A 186 -13.80 14.90 8.64
N LYS A 187 -13.94 14.66 9.94
CA LYS A 187 -14.02 13.29 10.49
C LYS A 187 -15.46 12.84 10.57
N LEU A 188 -15.75 11.66 10.00
CA LEU A 188 -17.10 11.08 10.07
C LEU A 188 -17.46 10.76 11.53
N ASN A 189 -18.72 11.01 11.90
CA ASN A 189 -19.28 10.76 13.24
C ASN A 189 -18.43 11.33 14.39
N MET A 190 -17.88 12.53 14.21
CA MET A 190 -16.99 13.16 15.20
C MET A 190 -17.66 13.38 16.57
N SER A 191 -18.95 13.71 16.58
CA SER A 191 -19.74 13.95 17.80
C SER A 191 -20.10 12.68 18.55
N THR A 192 -20.48 11.63 17.83
CA THR A 192 -20.96 10.36 18.41
C THR A 192 -19.86 9.32 18.58
N GLN A 193 -18.77 9.46 17.82
CA GLN A 193 -17.65 8.48 17.73
C GLN A 193 -18.11 7.06 17.38
N VAL A 194 -19.30 6.90 16.84
CA VAL A 194 -19.85 5.61 16.43
C VAL A 194 -19.07 5.07 15.24
N GLY A 195 -18.69 3.79 15.30
CA GLY A 195 -17.85 3.13 14.29
C GLY A 195 -16.33 3.42 14.42
N TRP A 196 -15.93 4.13 15.46
CA TRP A 196 -14.51 4.35 15.72
C TRP A 196 -13.95 3.25 16.62
N PHE A 197 -12.72 2.80 16.34
CA PHE A 197 -12.03 1.86 17.22
C PHE A 197 -11.82 2.47 18.62
N PRO A 198 -11.97 1.65 19.68
CA PRO A 198 -11.66 2.10 21.04
C PRO A 198 -10.18 2.46 21.14
N GLN A 199 -9.85 3.32 22.11
CA GLN A 199 -8.46 3.64 22.41
C GLN A 199 -7.81 2.44 23.12
N PHE A 200 -6.67 2.01 22.62
CA PHE A 200 -5.84 0.98 23.23
C PHE A 200 -4.45 1.55 23.46
N LEU A 201 -3.93 1.47 24.70
CA LEU A 201 -2.65 2.07 25.09
C LEU A 201 -2.53 3.56 24.65
N GLY A 202 -3.58 4.33 24.89
CA GLY A 202 -3.59 5.79 24.63
C GLY A 202 -3.79 6.22 23.19
N GLN A 203 -3.77 5.28 22.22
CA GLN A 203 -3.94 5.59 20.80
C GLN A 203 -4.89 4.59 20.12
N ARG A 204 -5.70 5.07 19.18
CA ARG A 204 -6.64 4.23 18.44
C ARG A 204 -5.96 3.35 17.38
N TYR A 205 -4.86 3.79 16.79
CA TYR A 205 -4.13 3.03 15.77
C TYR A 205 -3.40 1.79 16.33
N ASN A 206 -3.23 1.66 17.65
CA ASN A 206 -2.59 0.50 18.27
C ASN A 206 -3.35 -0.81 17.99
N ILE A 207 -4.67 -0.75 17.84
CA ILE A 207 -5.47 -1.90 17.40
C ILE A 207 -5.10 -2.32 15.98
N ASN A 208 -4.87 -1.35 15.09
CA ASN A 208 -4.44 -1.63 13.73
C ASN A 208 -3.07 -2.31 13.69
N ILE A 209 -2.13 -1.90 14.57
CA ILE A 209 -0.83 -2.58 14.71
C ILE A 209 -1.04 -4.04 15.09
N LEU A 210 -1.89 -4.32 16.07
CA LEU A 210 -2.17 -5.70 16.50
C LEU A 210 -2.76 -6.53 15.34
N ILE A 211 -3.73 -5.97 14.63
CA ILE A 211 -4.35 -6.63 13.46
C ILE A 211 -3.30 -6.93 12.38
N VAL A 212 -2.42 -5.96 12.06
CA VAL A 212 -1.38 -6.15 11.04
C VAL A 212 -0.36 -7.20 11.46
N VAL A 213 0.03 -7.24 12.73
CA VAL A 213 0.93 -8.28 13.25
C VAL A 213 0.29 -9.67 13.14
N ILE A 214 -0.98 -9.82 13.50
CA ILE A 214 -1.72 -11.08 13.35
C ILE A 214 -1.79 -11.48 11.87
N LEU A 215 -2.15 -10.55 10.99
CA LEU A 215 -2.20 -10.80 9.54
C LEU A 215 -0.84 -11.21 8.99
N MET A 216 0.25 -10.61 9.46
CA MET A 216 1.61 -10.99 9.06
C MET A 216 1.90 -12.46 9.39
N PHE A 217 1.58 -12.91 10.60
CA PHE A 217 1.75 -14.31 10.98
C PHE A 217 0.85 -15.23 10.17
N VAL A 218 -0.44 -14.91 10.03
CA VAL A 218 -1.40 -15.70 9.22
C VAL A 218 -0.90 -15.84 7.79
N MET A 219 -0.46 -14.74 7.16
CA MET A 219 0.05 -14.76 5.79
C MET A 219 1.37 -15.50 5.66
N PHE A 220 2.27 -15.39 6.65
CA PHE A 220 3.51 -16.17 6.67
C PHE A 220 3.21 -17.67 6.66
N PHE A 221 2.33 -18.15 7.54
CA PHE A 221 1.95 -19.57 7.59
C PHE A 221 1.19 -19.98 6.34
N TYR A 222 0.26 -19.15 5.83
CA TYR A 222 -0.45 -19.40 4.60
C TYR A 222 0.50 -19.60 3.41
N LEU A 223 1.43 -18.66 3.20
CA LEU A 223 2.39 -18.73 2.09
C LEU A 223 3.38 -19.89 2.22
N LYS A 224 3.71 -20.29 3.45
CA LYS A 224 4.66 -21.38 3.71
C LYS A 224 4.03 -22.77 3.56
N TYR A 225 2.79 -22.93 4.01
CA TYR A 225 2.15 -24.26 4.11
C TYR A 225 0.99 -24.47 3.13
N SER A 226 0.51 -23.45 2.45
CA SER A 226 -0.62 -23.58 1.52
C SER A 226 -0.20 -24.28 0.23
N LYS A 227 -0.82 -25.43 -0.03
CA LYS A 227 -0.65 -26.20 -1.28
C LYS A 227 -1.05 -25.43 -2.55
N PRO A 228 -2.18 -24.68 -2.60
CA PRO A 228 -2.56 -23.92 -3.80
C PRO A 228 -1.48 -22.96 -4.29
N VAL A 229 -0.76 -22.30 -3.37
CA VAL A 229 0.33 -21.38 -3.71
C VAL A 229 1.56 -22.15 -4.23
N SER A 230 1.76 -23.41 -3.81
CA SER A 230 2.85 -24.27 -4.29
C SER A 230 2.59 -24.78 -5.71
N TYR A 231 1.35 -25.12 -6.05
CA TYR A 231 0.99 -25.67 -7.36
C TYR A 231 1.03 -24.63 -8.48
N THR A 232 0.74 -23.36 -8.21
CA THR A 232 0.84 -22.28 -9.22
C THR A 232 2.26 -22.04 -9.71
N HIS A 233 3.28 -22.49 -8.96
CA HIS A 233 4.67 -22.43 -9.39
C HIS A 233 5.08 -23.58 -10.33
N LEU A 234 4.29 -24.66 -10.38
CA LEU A 234 4.62 -25.87 -11.16
C LEU A 234 3.90 -25.94 -12.52
N THR A 235 2.88 -25.13 -12.74
CA THR A 235 1.97 -25.27 -13.90
C THR A 235 1.97 -24.08 -14.87
N LEU A 236 2.77 -23.05 -14.64
CA LEU A 236 2.94 -21.95 -15.62
C LEU A 236 4.26 -22.14 -16.36
N PRO A 237 4.21 -22.29 -17.70
CA PRO A 237 5.40 -22.37 -18.55
C PRO A 237 6.21 -21.08 -18.54
#